data_ecfc82ec488794ae96b550fe79c5058e
#
_entry.id   ecfc82ec488794ae96b550fe79c5058e
#
_cell.length_a   1.000
_cell.length_b   1.000
_cell.length_c   1.000
_cell.angle_alpha   90.00
_cell.angle_beta   90.00
_cell.angle_gamma   90.00
#
_symmetry.space_group_name_H-M   'P 1'
#
loop_
_entity.id
_entity.type
_entity.pdbx_description
1 polymer ?
#
loop_
_entity_poly.entity_id
_entity_poly.type
_entity_poly.pdbx_seq_one_letter_code
_entity_poly.pdbx_strand_id
1 'polypeptide(L)'
;MLELTDIGTIKALLARHGFHFSKALGQNFIVNPSVCPRMADESGIDSESGVIEIGAGIGVLTAELAKRAKKVVCIELDSKLLPILDETLADFDNIEIINADVLKIDLAALIDEKFGGMPVYVCANLPYYITSPVIMTLLESRLPLKAVTVMVQREAAQRLCAPVGSRLSGAVTVAVDYYAEARKLFDVSAGSFMPAPKVDSSVIRLDIREKPGIEVSDEKLFFSMVHAAFGQRRKTASNSISSGTGIPKAVVAEAIERCGFLPSVRAESMTAEQLAALCEALNELK
;
A
#
# COMPACT_ATOMS: atom_id res chain seq x y z
N MET A 1 -8.01 10.14 28.47
CA MET A 1 -7.40 9.94 27.12
C MET A 1 -6.73 11.24 26.67
N LEU A 2 -5.49 11.22 26.18
CA LEU A 2 -4.75 12.38 25.68
C LEU A 2 -5.35 12.85 24.33
N GLU A 3 -5.41 14.16 24.11
CA GLU A 3 -5.82 14.70 22.80
C GLU A 3 -4.64 14.69 21.83
N LEU A 4 -4.44 13.55 21.16
CA LEU A 4 -3.28 13.28 20.29
C LEU A 4 -3.28 14.06 18.97
N THR A 5 -4.25 14.96 18.76
CA THR A 5 -4.31 15.89 17.61
C THR A 5 -4.02 17.32 17.99
N ASP A 6 -3.94 17.64 19.30
CA ASP A 6 -3.50 18.95 19.78
C ASP A 6 -1.97 19.08 19.70
N ILE A 7 -1.49 20.08 18.99
CA ILE A 7 -0.03 20.30 18.78
C ILE A 7 0.71 20.53 20.09
N GLY A 8 0.08 21.18 21.06
CA GLY A 8 0.66 21.44 22.39
C GLY A 8 0.87 20.13 23.15
N THR A 9 -0.17 19.30 23.19
CA THR A 9 -0.15 17.96 23.79
C THR A 9 0.91 17.07 23.14
N ILE A 10 0.97 17.04 21.79
CA ILE A 10 1.98 16.27 21.07
C ILE A 10 3.39 16.72 21.42
N LYS A 11 3.68 18.03 21.40
CA LYS A 11 5.00 18.56 21.73
C LYS A 11 5.41 18.21 23.17
N ALA A 12 4.49 18.33 24.12
CA ALA A 12 4.75 17.96 25.52
C ALA A 12 5.03 16.45 25.68
N LEU A 13 4.25 15.62 25.00
CA LEU A 13 4.44 14.17 24.97
C LEU A 13 5.82 13.78 24.41
N LEU A 14 6.16 14.31 23.22
CA LEU A 14 7.45 14.03 22.56
C LEU A 14 8.65 14.51 23.40
N ALA A 15 8.54 15.71 24.02
CA ALA A 15 9.59 16.24 24.88
C ALA A 15 9.80 15.40 26.14
N ARG A 16 8.72 14.91 26.77
CA ARG A 16 8.78 14.04 27.95
C ARG A 16 9.51 12.72 27.66
N HIS A 17 9.34 12.16 26.45
CA HIS A 17 10.02 10.95 26.01
C HIS A 17 11.37 11.21 25.29
N GLY A 18 11.82 12.46 25.19
CA GLY A 18 13.06 12.80 24.48
C GLY A 18 13.03 12.43 23.00
N PHE A 19 11.82 12.37 22.39
CA PHE A 19 11.66 11.96 21.01
C PHE A 19 11.97 13.09 20.02
N HIS A 20 12.68 12.73 18.95
CA HIS A 20 13.00 13.62 17.85
C HIS A 20 12.61 12.96 16.52
N PHE A 21 11.94 13.72 15.66
CA PHE A 21 11.51 13.24 14.33
C PHE A 21 12.67 12.72 13.49
N SER A 22 12.50 11.54 12.93
CA SER A 22 13.45 10.95 11.98
C SER A 22 13.04 11.30 10.54
N LYS A 23 13.86 12.10 9.87
CA LYS A 23 13.68 12.39 8.44
C LYS A 23 13.81 11.13 7.59
N ALA A 24 14.67 10.20 7.99
CA ALA A 24 14.89 8.94 7.27
C ALA A 24 13.65 8.04 7.30
N LEU A 25 12.85 8.12 8.37
CA LEU A 25 11.60 7.35 8.51
C LEU A 25 10.37 8.09 7.95
N GLY A 26 10.53 9.32 7.46
CA GLY A 26 9.44 10.08 6.85
C GLY A 26 8.27 10.37 7.81
N GLN A 27 8.55 10.51 9.10
CA GLN A 27 7.53 10.68 10.15
C GLN A 27 6.77 12.00 10.02
N ASN A 28 5.45 11.92 9.86
CA ASN A 28 4.51 13.03 9.83
C ASN A 28 3.27 12.61 10.64
N PHE A 29 3.11 13.16 11.85
CA PHE A 29 1.97 12.83 12.72
C PHE A 29 0.75 13.64 12.33
N ILE A 30 -0.43 13.01 12.39
CA ILE A 30 -1.70 13.64 12.04
C ILE A 30 -2.14 14.54 13.19
N VAL A 31 -2.40 15.82 12.87
CA VAL A 31 -2.87 16.84 13.85
C VAL A 31 -4.29 17.33 13.53
N ASN A 32 -4.88 16.87 12.44
CA ASN A 32 -6.26 17.18 12.10
C ASN A 32 -7.20 16.13 12.72
N PRO A 33 -8.08 16.49 13.67
CA PRO A 33 -8.88 15.54 14.43
C PRO A 33 -9.94 14.79 13.59
N SER A 34 -10.27 15.28 12.39
CA SER A 34 -11.28 14.65 11.54
C SER A 34 -10.73 13.53 10.63
N VAL A 35 -9.41 13.46 10.44
CA VAL A 35 -8.81 12.55 9.45
C VAL A 35 -8.87 11.10 9.90
N CYS A 36 -8.35 10.77 11.09
CA CYS A 36 -8.29 9.39 11.57
C CYS A 36 -9.68 8.77 11.82
N PRO A 37 -10.65 9.46 12.46
CA PRO A 37 -12.00 8.94 12.58
C PRO A 37 -12.62 8.63 11.21
N ARG A 38 -12.54 9.57 10.26
CA ARG A 38 -13.06 9.37 8.91
C ARG A 38 -12.38 8.21 8.17
N MET A 39 -11.06 8.09 8.32
CA MET A 39 -10.30 7.01 7.72
C MET A 39 -10.72 5.65 8.27
N ALA A 40 -10.95 5.53 9.58
CA ALA A 40 -11.45 4.33 10.23
C ALA A 40 -12.90 4.01 9.81
N ASP A 41 -13.79 5.01 9.76
CA ASP A 41 -15.20 4.82 9.35
C ASP A 41 -15.32 4.35 7.89
N GLU A 42 -14.54 4.95 6.97
CA GLU A 42 -14.59 4.60 5.54
C GLU A 42 -13.78 3.34 5.20
N SER A 43 -13.01 2.77 6.14
CA SER A 43 -12.24 1.53 5.94
C SER A 43 -13.08 0.26 5.87
N GLY A 44 -14.34 0.29 6.34
CA GLY A 44 -15.23 -0.86 6.39
C GLY A 44 -14.99 -1.82 7.55
N ILE A 45 -14.21 -1.40 8.54
CA ILE A 45 -13.92 -2.13 9.78
C ILE A 45 -15.16 -2.11 10.69
N ASP A 46 -15.42 -3.20 11.37
CA ASP A 46 -16.49 -3.37 12.37
C ASP A 46 -15.98 -4.10 13.62
N SER A 47 -16.89 -4.31 14.59
CA SER A 47 -16.59 -4.96 15.86
C SER A 47 -16.20 -6.44 15.78
N GLU A 48 -16.31 -7.07 14.62
CA GLU A 48 -15.85 -8.45 14.37
C GLU A 48 -14.53 -8.51 13.61
N SER A 49 -14.02 -7.36 13.17
CA SER A 49 -12.85 -7.24 12.31
C SER A 49 -11.54 -7.23 13.10
N GLY A 50 -10.51 -7.87 12.52
CA GLY A 50 -9.12 -7.66 12.87
C GLY A 50 -8.48 -6.59 11.97
N VAL A 51 -7.59 -5.78 12.52
CA VAL A 51 -6.91 -4.72 11.76
C VAL A 51 -5.41 -4.79 11.96
N ILE A 52 -4.67 -4.73 10.87
CA ILE A 52 -3.23 -4.47 10.87
C ILE A 52 -3.02 -2.99 10.57
N GLU A 53 -2.40 -2.27 11.49
CA GLU A 53 -1.91 -0.92 11.24
C GLU A 53 -0.41 -0.95 10.95
N ILE A 54 0.02 -0.25 9.91
CA ILE A 54 1.43 -0.14 9.54
C ILE A 54 1.91 1.29 9.84
N GLY A 55 2.82 1.42 10.82
CA GLY A 55 3.34 2.70 11.26
C GLY A 55 2.37 3.43 12.20
N ALA A 56 2.26 2.95 13.45
CA ALA A 56 1.34 3.50 14.46
C ALA A 56 1.66 4.96 14.85
N GLY A 57 2.91 5.40 14.69
CA GLY A 57 3.36 6.73 15.08
C GLY A 57 3.17 6.98 16.58
N ILE A 58 2.34 7.97 16.94
CA ILE A 58 1.98 8.25 18.34
C ILE A 58 0.59 7.70 18.74
N GLY A 59 -0.01 6.83 17.88
CA GLY A 59 -1.25 6.12 18.20
C GLY A 59 -2.54 6.85 17.81
N VAL A 60 -2.50 7.91 17.00
CA VAL A 60 -3.73 8.67 16.63
C VAL A 60 -4.71 7.82 15.85
N LEU A 61 -4.24 7.14 14.80
CA LEU A 61 -5.07 6.26 13.98
C LEU A 61 -5.38 4.97 14.76
N THR A 62 -4.40 4.42 15.47
CA THR A 62 -4.54 3.22 16.32
C THR A 62 -5.73 3.33 17.27
N ALA A 63 -5.83 4.45 17.99
CA ALA A 63 -6.94 4.69 18.92
C ALA A 63 -8.30 4.70 18.24
N GLU A 64 -8.41 5.25 17.02
CA GLU A 64 -9.65 5.26 16.26
C GLU A 64 -10.01 3.87 15.71
N LEU A 65 -9.00 3.08 15.30
CA LEU A 65 -9.19 1.69 14.88
C LEU A 65 -9.64 0.81 16.07
N ALA A 66 -9.01 0.97 17.23
CA ALA A 66 -9.32 0.20 18.44
C ALA A 66 -10.75 0.42 18.95
N LYS A 67 -11.32 1.61 18.73
CA LYS A 67 -12.74 1.89 19.06
C LYS A 67 -13.73 1.12 18.20
N ARG A 68 -13.32 0.63 17.03
CA ARG A 68 -14.21 0.02 16.02
C ARG A 68 -13.95 -1.46 15.80
N ALA A 69 -12.66 -1.86 15.85
CA ALA A 69 -12.22 -3.22 15.57
C ALA A 69 -12.28 -4.10 16.81
N LYS A 70 -12.42 -5.40 16.61
CA LYS A 70 -12.28 -6.41 17.66
C LYS A 70 -10.85 -6.53 18.16
N LYS A 71 -9.88 -6.44 17.24
CA LYS A 71 -8.44 -6.50 17.54
C LYS A 71 -7.65 -5.64 16.58
N VAL A 72 -6.67 -4.91 17.09
CA VAL A 72 -5.71 -4.12 16.31
C VAL A 72 -4.30 -4.64 16.58
N VAL A 73 -3.56 -4.93 15.53
CA VAL A 73 -2.12 -5.27 15.58
C VAL A 73 -1.36 -4.17 14.87
N CYS A 74 -0.53 -3.44 15.59
CA CYS A 74 0.29 -2.36 15.06
C CYS A 74 1.71 -2.86 14.78
N ILE A 75 2.22 -2.62 13.57
CA ILE A 75 3.60 -2.89 13.19
C ILE A 75 4.34 -1.54 13.14
N GLU A 76 5.22 -1.29 14.10
CA GLU A 76 5.98 -0.04 14.20
C GLU A 76 7.49 -0.31 14.10
N LEU A 77 8.15 0.39 13.17
CA LEU A 77 9.59 0.23 12.92
C LEU A 77 10.46 0.97 13.95
N ASP A 78 10.01 2.18 14.35
CA ASP A 78 10.79 3.03 15.26
C ASP A 78 10.58 2.62 16.73
N SER A 79 11.52 1.88 17.29
CA SER A 79 11.45 1.44 18.69
C SER A 79 11.37 2.60 19.71
N LYS A 80 11.74 3.83 19.32
CA LYS A 80 11.61 5.02 20.17
C LYS A 80 10.15 5.46 20.36
N LEU A 81 9.24 5.00 19.51
CA LEU A 81 7.81 5.27 19.65
C LEU A 81 7.12 4.30 20.62
N LEU A 82 7.70 3.14 20.92
CA LEU A 82 7.06 2.14 21.79
C LEU A 82 6.67 2.69 23.17
N PRO A 83 7.56 3.39 23.91
CA PRO A 83 7.16 3.96 25.20
C PRO A 83 6.08 5.04 25.09
N ILE A 84 6.01 5.73 23.94
CA ILE A 84 4.95 6.71 23.66
C ILE A 84 3.64 5.99 23.42
N LEU A 85 3.65 4.92 22.61
CA LEU A 85 2.46 4.11 22.34
C LEU A 85 1.93 3.42 23.59
N ASP A 86 2.80 2.92 24.48
CA ASP A 86 2.42 2.35 25.77
C ASP A 86 1.63 3.38 26.63
N GLU A 87 2.04 4.65 26.58
CA GLU A 87 1.34 5.72 27.31
C GLU A 87 0.03 6.13 26.61
N THR A 88 0.07 6.35 25.31
CA THR A 88 -1.07 6.92 24.54
C THR A 88 -2.20 5.95 24.34
N LEU A 89 -1.92 4.65 24.35
CA LEU A 89 -2.87 3.58 24.09
C LEU A 89 -3.21 2.76 25.36
N ALA A 90 -2.77 3.19 26.53
CA ALA A 90 -2.97 2.47 27.81
C ALA A 90 -4.44 2.19 28.18
N ASP A 91 -5.38 2.98 27.64
CA ASP A 91 -6.83 2.82 27.88
C ASP A 91 -7.48 1.71 27.01
N PHE A 92 -6.72 1.07 26.09
CA PHE A 92 -7.23 0.04 25.18
C PHE A 92 -6.64 -1.33 25.53
N ASP A 93 -7.48 -2.37 25.54
CA ASP A 93 -7.13 -3.76 25.85
C ASP A 93 -7.08 -4.66 24.59
N ASN A 94 -7.49 -4.11 23.43
CA ASN A 94 -7.59 -4.83 22.17
C ASN A 94 -6.45 -4.48 21.17
N ILE A 95 -5.36 -3.87 21.64
CA ILE A 95 -4.22 -3.46 20.82
C ILE A 95 -2.99 -4.32 21.14
N GLU A 96 -2.29 -4.75 20.11
CA GLU A 96 -0.99 -5.40 20.22
C GLU A 96 0.02 -4.64 19.36
N ILE A 97 1.20 -4.30 19.91
CA ILE A 97 2.25 -3.57 19.19
C ILE A 97 3.41 -4.50 18.92
N ILE A 98 3.84 -4.57 17.66
CA ILE A 98 4.97 -5.37 17.20
C ILE A 98 6.04 -4.43 16.64
N ASN A 99 7.23 -4.44 17.25
CA ASN A 99 8.37 -3.68 16.74
C ASN A 99 9.06 -4.45 15.62
N ALA A 100 8.73 -4.16 14.39
CA ALA A 100 9.26 -4.84 13.21
C ALA A 100 9.22 -3.97 11.94
N ASP A 101 9.98 -4.39 10.94
CA ASP A 101 9.88 -3.88 9.58
C ASP A 101 8.82 -4.69 8.82
N VAL A 102 7.72 -4.05 8.44
CA VAL A 102 6.61 -4.69 7.72
C VAL A 102 7.03 -5.39 6.42
N LEU A 103 8.11 -4.93 5.79
CA LEU A 103 8.65 -5.55 4.57
C LEU A 103 9.49 -6.80 4.82
N LYS A 104 9.73 -7.17 6.10
CA LYS A 104 10.58 -8.32 6.48
C LYS A 104 9.87 -9.37 7.32
N ILE A 105 8.71 -9.02 7.88
CA ILE A 105 7.95 -9.95 8.71
C ILE A 105 7.07 -10.87 7.82
N ASP A 106 6.80 -12.07 8.29
CA ASP A 106 5.83 -12.97 7.67
C ASP A 106 4.41 -12.54 8.07
N LEU A 107 3.77 -11.77 7.18
CA LEU A 107 2.41 -11.27 7.40
C LEU A 107 1.36 -12.40 7.37
N ALA A 108 1.59 -13.48 6.63
CA ALA A 108 0.65 -14.60 6.58
C ALA A 108 0.63 -15.33 7.93
N ALA A 109 1.80 -15.65 8.47
CA ALA A 109 1.94 -16.24 9.80
C ALA A 109 1.36 -15.32 10.90
N LEU A 110 1.61 -14.01 10.78
CA LEU A 110 1.05 -13.02 11.71
C LEU A 110 -0.48 -13.02 11.70
N ILE A 111 -1.09 -13.03 10.51
CA ILE A 111 -2.56 -13.06 10.36
C ILE A 111 -3.14 -14.32 10.99
N ASP A 112 -2.55 -15.46 10.72
CA ASP A 112 -2.99 -16.76 11.23
C ASP A 112 -2.91 -16.80 12.77
N GLU A 113 -1.78 -16.36 13.34
CA GLU A 113 -1.54 -16.34 14.78
C GLU A 113 -2.45 -15.34 15.52
N LYS A 114 -2.59 -14.14 14.99
CA LYS A 114 -3.18 -13.02 15.75
C LYS A 114 -4.69 -12.87 15.55
N PHE A 115 -5.25 -13.30 14.42
CA PHE A 115 -6.63 -12.99 14.08
C PHE A 115 -7.58 -14.20 14.04
N GLY A 116 -7.05 -15.44 14.02
CA GLY A 116 -7.87 -16.64 14.23
C GLY A 116 -9.08 -16.77 13.31
N GLY A 117 -8.95 -16.39 12.03
CA GLY A 117 -10.03 -16.47 11.05
C GLY A 117 -11.01 -15.28 11.02
N MET A 118 -10.76 -14.22 11.80
CA MET A 118 -11.50 -12.96 11.67
C MET A 118 -11.32 -12.34 10.28
N PRO A 119 -12.27 -11.53 9.77
CA PRO A 119 -12.05 -10.67 8.62
C PRO A 119 -10.92 -9.68 8.92
N VAL A 120 -9.85 -9.69 8.12
CA VAL A 120 -8.68 -8.83 8.38
C VAL A 120 -8.63 -7.69 7.38
N TYR A 121 -8.38 -6.50 7.91
CA TYR A 121 -8.20 -5.25 7.16
C TYR A 121 -6.81 -4.69 7.43
N VAL A 122 -6.28 -3.93 6.48
CA VAL A 122 -5.10 -3.09 6.71
C VAL A 122 -5.54 -1.64 6.70
N CYS A 123 -5.11 -0.85 7.69
CA CYS A 123 -5.34 0.58 7.72
C CYS A 123 -4.04 1.30 8.12
N ALA A 124 -3.56 2.27 7.31
CA ALA A 124 -2.26 2.86 7.56
C ALA A 124 -2.10 4.29 7.03
N ASN A 125 -1.35 5.11 7.78
CA ASN A 125 -0.76 6.34 7.27
C ASN A 125 0.68 6.02 6.82
N LEU A 126 0.87 5.60 5.57
CA LEU A 126 2.15 5.09 5.10
C LEU A 126 3.20 6.19 4.91
N PRO A 127 4.44 5.99 5.40
CA PRO A 127 5.57 6.80 4.97
C PRO A 127 5.70 6.77 3.45
N TYR A 128 5.86 7.93 2.83
CA TYR A 128 5.77 8.07 1.37
C TYR A 128 6.79 7.25 0.60
N TYR A 129 8.00 7.04 1.17
CA TYR A 129 9.09 6.31 0.50
C TYR A 129 8.86 4.79 0.43
N ILE A 130 7.96 4.22 1.26
CA ILE A 130 7.64 2.78 1.26
C ILE A 130 6.24 2.47 0.71
N THR A 131 5.48 3.46 0.26
CA THR A 131 4.10 3.28 -0.22
C THR A 131 3.99 2.15 -1.25
N SER A 132 4.75 2.21 -2.35
CA SER A 132 4.68 1.18 -3.40
C SER A 132 5.18 -0.18 -2.93
N PRO A 133 6.34 -0.32 -2.28
CA PRO A 133 6.78 -1.61 -1.73
C PRO A 133 5.76 -2.26 -0.79
N VAL A 134 5.17 -1.50 0.13
CA VAL A 134 4.17 -2.05 1.07
C VAL A 134 2.93 -2.53 0.34
N ILE A 135 2.37 -1.71 -0.57
CA ILE A 135 1.18 -2.09 -1.34
C ILE A 135 1.45 -3.34 -2.19
N MET A 136 2.60 -3.40 -2.87
CA MET A 136 2.98 -4.58 -3.66
C MET A 136 3.08 -5.82 -2.77
N THR A 137 3.75 -5.73 -1.61
CA THR A 137 3.85 -6.85 -0.67
C THR A 137 2.47 -7.32 -0.20
N LEU A 138 1.57 -6.40 0.17
CA LEU A 138 0.23 -6.76 0.64
C LEU A 138 -0.61 -7.45 -0.44
N LEU A 139 -0.48 -7.04 -1.71
CA LEU A 139 -1.25 -7.58 -2.82
C LEU A 139 -0.67 -8.90 -3.36
N GLU A 140 0.65 -8.94 -3.64
CA GLU A 140 1.30 -10.09 -4.25
C GLU A 140 1.43 -11.30 -3.31
N SER A 141 1.46 -11.07 -1.99
CA SER A 141 1.48 -12.15 -0.99
C SER A 141 0.14 -12.88 -0.84
N ARG A 142 -0.91 -12.47 -1.53
CA ARG A 142 -2.25 -13.07 -1.50
C ARG A 142 -2.76 -13.33 -0.07
N LEU A 143 -2.53 -12.36 0.80
CA LEU A 143 -2.99 -12.42 2.17
C LEU A 143 -4.53 -12.44 2.24
N PRO A 144 -5.14 -13.11 3.21
CA PRO A 144 -6.60 -13.18 3.37
C PRO A 144 -7.19 -11.86 3.90
N LEU A 145 -6.89 -10.77 3.20
CA LEU A 145 -7.35 -9.42 3.53
C LEU A 145 -8.69 -9.14 2.86
N LYS A 146 -9.54 -8.37 3.53
CA LYS A 146 -10.80 -7.84 2.97
C LYS A 146 -10.57 -6.54 2.21
N ALA A 147 -9.84 -5.61 2.82
CA ALA A 147 -9.47 -4.35 2.18
C ALA A 147 -8.20 -3.76 2.78
N VAL A 148 -7.57 -2.87 2.02
CA VAL A 148 -6.41 -2.07 2.42
C VAL A 148 -6.78 -0.59 2.28
N THR A 149 -6.87 0.13 3.41
CA THR A 149 -7.13 1.58 3.44
C THR A 149 -5.86 2.31 3.82
N VAL A 150 -5.35 3.13 2.92
CA VAL A 150 -4.06 3.80 3.14
C VAL A 150 -4.11 5.28 2.80
N MET A 151 -3.42 6.07 3.61
CA MET A 151 -3.12 7.46 3.29
C MET A 151 -1.73 7.53 2.66
N VAL A 152 -1.67 8.13 1.48
CA VAL A 152 -0.47 8.21 0.64
C VAL A 152 -0.37 9.60 -0.01
N GLN A 153 0.75 9.94 -0.63
CA GLN A 153 0.85 11.17 -1.42
C GLN A 153 -0.24 11.21 -2.51
N ARG A 154 -0.78 12.39 -2.78
CA ARG A 154 -1.84 12.59 -3.81
C ARG A 154 -1.43 12.01 -5.17
N GLU A 155 -0.19 12.20 -5.59
CA GLU A 155 0.31 11.64 -6.86
C GLU A 155 0.35 10.11 -6.84
N ALA A 156 0.75 9.50 -5.72
CA ALA A 156 0.72 8.05 -5.55
C ALA A 156 -0.72 7.51 -5.58
N ALA A 157 -1.65 8.17 -4.90
CA ALA A 157 -3.07 7.82 -4.95
C ALA A 157 -3.63 7.87 -6.38
N GLN A 158 -3.27 8.91 -7.14
CA GLN A 158 -3.67 9.04 -8.55
C GLN A 158 -3.16 7.87 -9.41
N ARG A 159 -1.93 7.42 -9.17
CA ARG A 159 -1.36 6.25 -9.87
C ARG A 159 -2.03 4.94 -9.47
N LEU A 160 -2.28 4.76 -8.17
CA LEU A 160 -2.89 3.54 -7.64
C LEU A 160 -4.35 3.37 -8.10
N CYS A 161 -5.08 4.47 -8.25
CA CYS A 161 -6.47 4.47 -8.69
C CYS A 161 -6.62 4.77 -10.19
N ALA A 162 -5.53 4.85 -10.96
CA ALA A 162 -5.59 5.13 -12.39
C ALA A 162 -6.04 3.88 -13.17
N PRO A 163 -6.74 4.05 -14.30
CA PRO A 163 -6.96 2.94 -15.23
C PRO A 163 -5.63 2.46 -15.81
N VAL A 164 -5.45 1.15 -15.96
CA VAL A 164 -4.32 0.58 -16.71
C VAL A 164 -4.42 1.01 -18.18
N GLY A 165 -3.28 1.34 -18.80
CA GLY A 165 -3.24 1.92 -20.16
C GLY A 165 -3.29 3.45 -20.19
N SER A 166 -3.37 4.11 -19.03
CA SER A 166 -3.27 5.57 -18.91
C SER A 166 -1.82 6.02 -18.74
N ARG A 167 -1.54 7.31 -18.96
CA ARG A 167 -0.21 7.92 -18.73
C ARG A 167 0.31 7.77 -17.29
N LEU A 168 -0.58 7.52 -16.35
CA LEU A 168 -0.25 7.30 -14.94
C LEU A 168 0.08 5.83 -14.63
N SER A 169 -0.15 4.92 -15.56
CA SER A 169 0.10 3.48 -15.38
C SER A 169 1.54 3.20 -14.99
N GLY A 170 1.68 2.24 -14.10
CA GLY A 170 2.93 1.69 -13.62
C GLY A 170 2.73 0.25 -13.13
N ALA A 171 3.78 -0.44 -12.75
CA ALA A 171 3.67 -1.81 -12.23
C ALA A 171 2.67 -1.89 -11.07
N VAL A 172 2.70 -0.93 -10.14
CA VAL A 172 1.76 -0.89 -9.01
C VAL A 172 0.31 -0.66 -9.44
N THR A 173 0.08 0.09 -10.54
CA THR A 173 -1.28 0.27 -11.09
C THR A 173 -1.82 -1.05 -11.61
N VAL A 174 -0.99 -1.81 -12.34
CA VAL A 174 -1.35 -3.14 -12.86
C VAL A 174 -1.61 -4.13 -11.73
N ALA A 175 -0.77 -4.12 -10.69
CA ALA A 175 -0.95 -5.00 -9.54
C ALA A 175 -2.25 -4.66 -8.78
N VAL A 176 -2.54 -3.37 -8.58
CA VAL A 176 -3.79 -2.95 -7.95
C VAL A 176 -5.00 -3.41 -8.77
N ASP A 177 -5.01 -3.16 -10.07
CA ASP A 177 -6.11 -3.57 -10.96
C ASP A 177 -6.31 -5.11 -10.98
N TYR A 178 -5.21 -5.86 -10.90
CA TYR A 178 -5.23 -7.32 -10.86
C TYR A 178 -5.82 -7.87 -9.56
N TYR A 179 -5.41 -7.34 -8.39
CA TYR A 179 -5.74 -7.89 -7.07
C TYR A 179 -6.90 -7.20 -6.35
N ALA A 180 -7.25 -5.96 -6.73
CA ALA A 180 -8.18 -5.14 -5.96
C ALA A 180 -9.02 -4.21 -6.84
N GLU A 181 -10.07 -3.64 -6.22
CA GLU A 181 -10.78 -2.47 -6.73
C GLU A 181 -10.35 -1.24 -5.95
N ALA A 182 -9.70 -0.31 -6.64
CA ALA A 182 -9.17 0.90 -6.02
C ALA A 182 -10.16 2.06 -6.11
N ARG A 183 -10.36 2.76 -5.00
CA ARG A 183 -11.11 4.02 -4.99
C ARG A 183 -10.47 5.06 -4.08
N LYS A 184 -10.47 6.31 -4.51
CA LYS A 184 -10.10 7.43 -3.65
C LYS A 184 -11.28 7.75 -2.73
N LEU A 185 -11.00 7.86 -1.42
CA LEU A 185 -11.99 8.24 -0.43
C LEU A 185 -12.02 9.77 -0.26
N PHE A 186 -10.90 10.37 0.14
CA PHE A 186 -10.82 11.82 0.33
C PHE A 186 -9.37 12.33 0.26
N ASP A 187 -9.24 13.65 0.12
CA ASP A 187 -7.95 14.34 0.14
C ASP A 187 -7.66 14.90 1.54
N VAL A 188 -6.37 14.95 1.91
CA VAL A 188 -5.87 15.47 3.19
C VAL A 188 -4.78 16.49 2.91
N SER A 189 -4.98 17.73 3.38
CA SER A 189 -4.01 18.80 3.16
C SER A 189 -2.71 18.58 3.95
N ALA A 190 -1.59 19.05 3.43
CA ALA A 190 -0.30 19.00 4.11
C ALA A 190 -0.32 19.64 5.51
N GLY A 191 -1.18 20.66 5.72
CA GLY A 191 -1.39 21.31 7.02
C GLY A 191 -2.04 20.43 8.09
N SER A 192 -2.54 19.24 7.71
CA SER A 192 -3.09 18.25 8.65
C SER A 192 -2.02 17.44 9.38
N PHE A 193 -0.73 17.74 9.18
CA PHE A 193 0.39 16.96 9.73
C PHE A 193 1.41 17.82 10.47
N MET A 194 2.11 17.21 11.41
CA MET A 194 3.28 17.77 12.11
C MET A 194 4.44 16.74 12.10
N PRO A 195 5.62 17.09 11.51
CA PRO A 195 5.84 18.25 10.63
C PRO A 195 5.01 18.17 9.35
N ALA A 196 4.67 19.32 8.75
CA ALA A 196 3.90 19.31 7.50
C ALA A 196 4.75 18.77 6.34
N PRO A 197 4.24 17.80 5.54
CA PRO A 197 4.90 17.35 4.34
C PRO A 197 4.86 18.42 3.24
N LYS A 198 5.64 18.23 2.17
CA LYS A 198 5.71 19.19 1.05
C LYS A 198 4.51 19.12 0.11
N VAL A 199 3.74 18.06 0.16
CA VAL A 199 2.62 17.78 -0.75
C VAL A 199 1.42 17.26 0.04
N ASP A 200 0.23 17.44 -0.54
CA ASP A 200 -0.99 16.88 0.02
C ASP A 200 -1.04 15.35 -0.11
N SER A 201 -1.85 14.75 0.72
CA SER A 201 -2.15 13.33 0.74
C SER A 201 -3.55 13.03 0.23
N SER A 202 -3.80 11.78 -0.07
CA SER A 202 -5.15 11.25 -0.30
C SER A 202 -5.28 9.92 0.43
N VAL A 203 -6.46 9.66 0.97
CA VAL A 203 -6.84 8.34 1.47
C VAL A 203 -7.49 7.57 0.34
N ILE A 204 -7.01 6.36 0.12
CA ILE A 204 -7.55 5.41 -0.85
C ILE A 204 -7.92 4.11 -0.15
N ARG A 205 -8.86 3.39 -0.74
CA ARG A 205 -9.20 2.03 -0.32
C ARG A 205 -9.08 1.09 -1.51
N LEU A 206 -8.46 -0.06 -1.24
CA LEU A 206 -8.29 -1.17 -2.15
C LEU A 206 -9.15 -2.32 -1.60
N ASP A 207 -10.29 -2.59 -2.20
CA ASP A 207 -11.14 -3.73 -1.87
C ASP A 207 -10.56 -4.97 -2.55
N ILE A 208 -10.09 -5.97 -1.78
CA ILE A 208 -9.36 -7.12 -2.31
C ILE A 208 -10.33 -8.04 -3.05
N ARG A 209 -9.99 -8.41 -4.29
CA ARG A 209 -10.80 -9.30 -5.12
C ARG A 209 -10.66 -10.76 -4.68
N GLU A 210 -11.75 -11.50 -4.72
CA GLU A 210 -11.72 -12.97 -4.52
C GLU A 210 -11.05 -13.69 -5.69
N LYS A 211 -11.16 -13.12 -6.89
CA LYS A 211 -10.51 -13.59 -8.12
C LYS A 211 -9.80 -12.43 -8.80
N PRO A 212 -8.66 -12.66 -9.45
CA PRO A 212 -7.98 -11.64 -10.22
C PRO A 212 -8.90 -10.92 -11.21
N GLY A 213 -8.64 -9.63 -11.45
CA GLY A 213 -9.39 -8.81 -12.40
C GLY A 213 -9.23 -9.25 -13.86
N ILE A 214 -8.11 -9.92 -14.18
CA ILE A 214 -7.83 -10.55 -15.47
C ILE A 214 -7.27 -11.94 -15.23
N GLU A 215 -7.49 -12.86 -16.18
CA GLU A 215 -6.94 -14.22 -16.13
C GLU A 215 -5.62 -14.28 -16.89
N VAL A 216 -4.62 -14.92 -16.29
CA VAL A 216 -3.32 -15.24 -16.90
C VAL A 216 -2.92 -16.66 -16.53
N SER A 217 -2.32 -17.38 -17.46
CA SER A 217 -1.91 -18.79 -17.26
C SER A 217 -0.66 -18.91 -16.38
N ASP A 218 0.23 -17.92 -16.38
CA ASP A 218 1.45 -17.85 -15.56
C ASP A 218 1.57 -16.48 -14.90
N GLU A 219 1.07 -16.37 -13.65
CA GLU A 219 1.11 -15.15 -12.87
C GLU A 219 2.54 -14.68 -12.57
N LYS A 220 3.47 -15.61 -12.35
CA LYS A 220 4.88 -15.26 -12.10
C LYS A 220 5.51 -14.62 -13.32
N LEU A 221 5.26 -15.18 -14.50
CA LEU A 221 5.70 -14.59 -15.76
C LEU A 221 5.05 -13.22 -15.97
N PHE A 222 3.73 -13.10 -15.71
CA PHE A 222 2.99 -11.86 -15.87
C PHE A 222 3.60 -10.74 -15.03
N PHE A 223 3.80 -10.91 -13.73
CA PHE A 223 4.37 -9.87 -12.88
C PHE A 223 5.86 -9.63 -13.16
N SER A 224 6.65 -10.66 -13.51
CA SER A 224 8.02 -10.48 -13.96
C SER A 224 8.08 -9.59 -15.22
N MET A 225 7.21 -9.84 -16.19
CA MET A 225 7.06 -9.05 -17.40
C MET A 225 6.60 -7.61 -17.08
N VAL A 226 5.60 -7.44 -16.23
CA VAL A 226 5.07 -6.13 -15.81
C VAL A 226 6.15 -5.31 -15.11
N HIS A 227 6.85 -5.87 -14.14
CA HIS A 227 7.95 -5.18 -13.46
C HIS A 227 9.05 -4.74 -14.44
N ALA A 228 9.44 -5.64 -15.35
CA ALA A 228 10.43 -5.33 -16.38
C ALA A 228 9.94 -4.22 -17.32
N ALA A 229 8.70 -4.32 -17.79
CA ALA A 229 8.08 -3.39 -18.73
C ALA A 229 8.03 -1.94 -18.20
N PHE A 230 7.68 -1.78 -16.93
CA PHE A 230 7.57 -0.48 -16.26
C PHE A 230 8.86 -0.01 -15.57
N GLY A 231 9.86 -0.88 -15.42
CA GLY A 231 11.16 -0.55 -14.82
C GLY A 231 11.97 0.47 -15.61
N GLN A 232 11.73 0.58 -16.94
CA GLN A 232 12.44 1.51 -17.83
C GLN A 232 11.45 2.31 -18.70
N ARG A 233 10.68 3.22 -18.09
CA ARG A 233 9.59 3.99 -18.73
C ARG A 233 9.92 4.66 -20.06
N ARG A 234 11.17 5.08 -20.30
CA ARG A 234 11.59 5.73 -21.54
C ARG A 234 11.90 4.75 -22.69
N LYS A 235 11.93 3.45 -22.43
CA LYS A 235 12.21 2.39 -23.42
C LYS A 235 10.92 1.83 -24.02
N THR A 236 11.05 1.20 -25.20
CA THR A 236 9.97 0.39 -25.77
C THR A 236 9.72 -0.86 -24.93
N ALA A 237 8.51 -1.42 -24.98
CA ALA A 237 8.15 -2.63 -24.26
C ALA A 237 9.13 -3.79 -24.56
N SER A 238 9.50 -3.99 -25.84
CA SER A 238 10.44 -5.03 -26.23
C SER A 238 11.82 -4.89 -25.56
N ASN A 239 12.33 -3.67 -25.44
CA ASN A 239 13.64 -3.44 -24.81
C ASN A 239 13.58 -3.60 -23.29
N SER A 240 12.53 -3.08 -22.63
CA SER A 240 12.43 -3.12 -21.18
C SER A 240 12.12 -4.55 -20.70
N ILE A 241 11.20 -5.26 -21.36
CA ILE A 241 10.83 -6.65 -21.00
C ILE A 241 12.05 -7.56 -21.19
N SER A 242 12.70 -7.54 -22.36
CA SER A 242 13.88 -8.36 -22.61
C SER A 242 15.01 -8.12 -21.60
N SER A 243 15.29 -6.85 -21.31
CA SER A 243 16.35 -6.47 -20.36
C SER A 243 16.04 -6.91 -18.91
N GLY A 244 14.77 -6.87 -18.50
CA GLY A 244 14.36 -7.17 -17.11
C GLY A 244 14.06 -8.65 -16.86
N THR A 245 13.59 -9.38 -17.88
CA THR A 245 13.23 -10.81 -17.74
C THR A 245 14.32 -11.77 -18.24
N GLY A 246 15.29 -11.28 -19.04
CA GLY A 246 16.27 -12.12 -19.73
C GLY A 246 15.72 -12.87 -20.96
N ILE A 247 14.43 -12.71 -21.31
CA ILE A 247 13.85 -13.28 -22.52
C ILE A 247 14.51 -12.63 -23.74
N PRO A 248 14.93 -13.42 -24.76
CA PRO A 248 15.55 -12.87 -25.95
C PRO A 248 14.68 -11.80 -26.61
N LYS A 249 15.29 -10.67 -27.00
CA LYS A 249 14.56 -9.54 -27.59
C LYS A 249 13.73 -9.92 -28.83
N ALA A 250 14.22 -10.87 -29.63
CA ALA A 250 13.50 -11.35 -30.80
C ALA A 250 12.17 -12.02 -30.41
N VAL A 251 12.17 -12.85 -29.36
CA VAL A 251 10.96 -13.50 -28.81
C VAL A 251 9.96 -12.47 -28.29
N VAL A 252 10.44 -11.46 -27.54
CA VAL A 252 9.55 -10.39 -27.03
C VAL A 252 8.97 -9.56 -28.19
N ALA A 253 9.77 -9.27 -29.21
CA ALA A 253 9.31 -8.52 -30.39
C ALA A 253 8.23 -9.30 -31.16
N GLU A 254 8.43 -10.60 -31.36
CA GLU A 254 7.45 -11.50 -31.98
C GLU A 254 6.14 -11.56 -31.19
N ALA A 255 6.21 -11.69 -29.86
CA ALA A 255 5.02 -11.67 -29.01
C ALA A 255 4.24 -10.34 -29.14
N ILE A 256 4.95 -9.20 -29.17
CA ILE A 256 4.36 -7.87 -29.36
C ILE A 256 3.64 -7.78 -30.70
N GLU A 257 4.25 -8.27 -31.79
CA GLU A 257 3.67 -8.29 -33.13
C GLU A 257 2.44 -9.22 -33.21
N ARG A 258 2.49 -10.41 -32.59
CA ARG A 258 1.33 -11.32 -32.49
C ARG A 258 0.14 -10.68 -31.77
N CYS A 259 0.39 -9.80 -30.79
CA CYS A 259 -0.65 -9.05 -30.12
C CYS A 259 -1.13 -7.81 -30.93
N GLY A 260 -0.64 -7.61 -32.16
CA GLY A 260 -1.04 -6.51 -33.06
C GLY A 260 -0.44 -5.16 -32.72
N PHE A 261 0.62 -5.11 -31.93
CA PHE A 261 1.27 -3.85 -31.56
C PHE A 261 2.45 -3.52 -32.48
N LEU A 262 2.71 -2.21 -32.61
CA LEU A 262 3.91 -1.73 -33.27
C LEU A 262 5.17 -2.00 -32.38
N PRO A 263 6.35 -2.23 -33.00
CA PRO A 263 7.60 -2.44 -32.25
C PRO A 263 8.00 -1.30 -31.31
N SER A 264 7.47 -0.09 -31.57
CA SER A 264 7.70 1.11 -30.75
C SER A 264 6.81 1.24 -29.51
N VAL A 265 5.86 0.33 -29.32
CA VAL A 265 4.90 0.39 -28.23
C VAL A 265 5.58 0.46 -26.85
N ARG A 266 4.99 1.24 -25.95
CA ARG A 266 5.40 1.33 -24.56
C ARG A 266 4.36 0.67 -23.66
N ALA A 267 4.81 0.03 -22.59
CA ALA A 267 3.92 -0.67 -21.66
C ALA A 267 2.83 0.24 -21.05
N GLU A 268 3.15 1.51 -20.81
CA GLU A 268 2.21 2.47 -20.23
C GLU A 268 0.95 2.72 -21.08
N SER A 269 0.98 2.39 -22.39
CA SER A 269 -0.16 2.53 -23.29
C SER A 269 -0.99 1.26 -23.46
N MET A 270 -0.59 0.15 -22.83
CA MET A 270 -1.30 -1.14 -22.91
C MET A 270 -2.33 -1.25 -21.78
N THR A 271 -3.53 -1.74 -22.10
CA THR A 271 -4.54 -2.09 -21.09
C THR A 271 -4.16 -3.35 -20.32
N ALA A 272 -4.89 -3.67 -19.26
CA ALA A 272 -4.65 -4.88 -18.47
C ALA A 272 -4.81 -6.16 -19.33
N GLU A 273 -5.86 -6.22 -20.16
CA GLU A 273 -6.11 -7.34 -21.08
C GLU A 273 -5.02 -7.47 -22.15
N GLN A 274 -4.49 -6.34 -22.62
CA GLN A 274 -3.40 -6.33 -23.59
C GLN A 274 -2.08 -6.81 -22.98
N LEU A 275 -1.81 -6.45 -21.71
CA LEU A 275 -0.66 -6.99 -20.97
C LEU A 275 -0.82 -8.50 -20.71
N ALA A 276 -2.04 -8.96 -20.38
CA ALA A 276 -2.32 -10.39 -20.23
C ALA A 276 -2.09 -11.15 -21.56
N ALA A 277 -2.66 -10.66 -22.67
CA ALA A 277 -2.45 -11.26 -23.98
C ALA A 277 -0.97 -11.33 -24.39
N LEU A 278 -0.20 -10.28 -24.06
CA LEU A 278 1.25 -10.29 -24.30
C LEU A 278 1.96 -11.36 -23.44
N CYS A 279 1.53 -11.56 -22.20
CA CYS A 279 2.06 -12.62 -21.32
C CYS A 279 1.78 -14.01 -21.90
N GLU A 280 0.55 -14.26 -22.35
CA GLU A 280 0.19 -15.55 -23.00
C GLU A 280 1.03 -15.79 -24.25
N ALA A 281 1.17 -14.80 -25.13
CA ALA A 281 2.01 -14.92 -26.33
C ALA A 281 3.49 -15.19 -25.99
N LEU A 282 4.02 -14.60 -24.91
CA LEU A 282 5.38 -14.89 -24.43
C LEU A 282 5.50 -16.31 -23.86
N ASN A 283 4.46 -16.79 -23.19
CA ASN A 283 4.44 -18.13 -22.62
C ASN A 283 4.44 -19.22 -23.71
N GLU A 284 3.72 -18.97 -24.82
CA GLU A 284 3.69 -19.87 -25.98
C GLU A 284 5.02 -19.91 -26.78
N LEU A 285 5.81 -18.84 -26.71
CA LEU A 285 7.06 -18.69 -27.48
C LEU A 285 8.32 -19.13 -26.71
N LYS A 286 8.21 -19.48 -25.44
CA LYS A 286 9.29 -19.98 -24.60
C LYS A 286 9.54 -21.47 -24.82
#